data_03be188c2c3adb214b9c1eaf034ddd1a
#
_entry.id   03be188c2c3adb214b9c1eaf034ddd1a
#
_cell.length_a   1.000
_cell.length_b   1.000
_cell.length_c   1.000
_cell.angle_alpha   90.00
_cell.angle_beta   90.00
_cell.angle_gamma   90.00
#
_symmetry.space_group_name_H-M   'P 1'
#
loop_
_entity.id
_entity.type
_entity.pdbx_description
1 polymer ?
#
loop_
_entity_poly.entity_id
_entity_poly.type
_entity_poly.pdbx_seq_one_letter_code
_entity_poly.pdbx_strand_id
1 'polypeptide(L)'
;VVITIIPATEGLHILNCGLDNPCNPDEVKQNALSLKQMTNAPWFVTYSHHFYNELCGHARSLRSMIGKLTDQEEGVNSDFTQLGLDVLDILLDSNNGRRILIDIKHMSPLGRKRFMELRKTKYNGEIPIIISHGVCNGLPTYGAMISNYPLLGDSFINPVENAIGGDGELKNHNYINFYDDEIVEMVKSQGIMGIQLDERRLANEDTIKGVKKSLFRNK
;
A
#
# COMPACT_ATOMS: atom_id res chain seq x y z
N VAL A 1 -28.59 15.11 11.85
CA VAL A 1 -27.53 14.19 11.36
C VAL A 1 -26.51 15.05 10.66
N VAL A 2 -25.24 14.95 11.07
CA VAL A 2 -24.11 15.61 10.41
C VAL A 2 -23.41 14.54 9.57
N ILE A 3 -23.23 14.82 8.29
CA ILE A 3 -22.45 13.97 7.38
C ILE A 3 -21.12 14.65 7.15
N THR A 4 -20.02 13.95 7.44
CA THR A 4 -18.66 14.42 7.17
C THR A 4 -18.10 13.68 5.94
N ILE A 5 -17.63 14.44 4.96
CA ILE A 5 -16.97 13.90 3.77
C ILE A 5 -15.46 14.08 3.95
N ILE A 6 -14.71 13.01 3.82
CA ILE A 6 -13.25 12.99 3.91
C ILE A 6 -12.71 12.68 2.49
N PRO A 7 -12.18 13.67 1.76
CA PRO A 7 -11.55 13.43 0.47
C PRO A 7 -10.26 12.62 0.64
N ALA A 8 -10.03 11.68 -0.24
CA ALA A 8 -8.79 10.92 -0.36
C ALA A 8 -8.45 10.68 -1.84
N THR A 9 -7.20 10.36 -2.12
CA THR A 9 -6.76 10.01 -3.47
C THR A 9 -6.01 8.70 -3.43
N GLU A 10 -6.36 7.77 -4.29
CA GLU A 10 -5.68 6.48 -4.42
C GLU A 10 -4.70 6.51 -5.59
N GLY A 11 -3.40 6.63 -5.27
CA GLY A 11 -2.29 6.71 -6.23
C GLY A 11 -1.84 8.14 -6.56
N LEU A 12 -0.51 8.38 -6.48
CA LEU A 12 0.09 9.67 -6.80
C LEU A 12 0.40 9.87 -8.29
N HIS A 13 -0.08 9.01 -9.19
CA HIS A 13 -0.05 9.27 -10.63
C HIS A 13 -0.76 10.58 -11.03
N ILE A 14 -1.67 11.05 -10.17
CA ILE A 14 -2.32 12.36 -10.32
C ILE A 14 -1.35 13.54 -10.35
N LEU A 15 -0.10 13.34 -9.92
CA LEU A 15 0.96 14.35 -10.02
C LEU A 15 1.60 14.41 -11.40
N ASN A 16 1.06 13.70 -12.38
CA ASN A 16 1.57 13.55 -13.74
C ASN A 16 2.92 12.83 -13.79
N CYS A 17 2.99 11.65 -13.14
CA CYS A 17 4.23 10.89 -12.98
C CYS A 17 3.98 9.38 -13.13
N GLY A 18 4.90 8.69 -13.82
CA GLY A 18 4.98 7.23 -13.81
C GLY A 18 3.95 6.50 -14.67
N LEU A 19 3.48 7.08 -15.76
CA LEU A 19 2.68 6.37 -16.75
C LEU A 19 3.43 6.34 -18.09
N ASP A 20 3.00 7.08 -19.09
CA ASP A 20 3.58 7.00 -20.45
C ASP A 20 4.83 7.86 -20.65
N ASN A 21 5.15 8.76 -19.73
CA ASN A 21 6.29 9.65 -19.81
C ASN A 21 7.10 9.66 -18.51
N PRO A 22 8.43 9.83 -18.61
CA PRO A 22 9.25 10.06 -17.42
C PRO A 22 8.74 11.29 -16.65
N CYS A 23 8.80 11.23 -15.34
CA CYS A 23 8.41 12.34 -14.49
C CYS A 23 9.29 13.58 -14.73
N ASN A 24 8.67 14.74 -14.87
CA ASN A 24 9.35 16.01 -14.71
C ASN A 24 9.38 16.39 -13.22
N PRO A 25 10.54 16.40 -12.55
CA PRO A 25 10.62 16.61 -11.11
C PRO A 25 10.02 17.94 -10.64
N ASP A 26 10.18 19.01 -11.41
CA ASP A 26 9.68 20.34 -11.03
C ASP A 26 8.15 20.41 -11.18
N GLU A 27 7.62 19.83 -12.24
CA GLU A 27 6.17 19.73 -12.45
C GLU A 27 5.51 18.89 -11.34
N VAL A 28 6.08 17.73 -11.02
CA VAL A 28 5.55 16.83 -9.97
C VAL A 28 5.53 17.53 -8.61
N LYS A 29 6.60 18.21 -8.23
CA LYS A 29 6.66 19.00 -6.99
C LYS A 29 5.63 20.14 -6.98
N GLN A 30 5.48 20.85 -8.10
CA GLN A 30 4.48 21.90 -8.23
C GLN A 30 3.05 21.36 -8.14
N ASN A 31 2.78 20.20 -8.75
CA ASN A 31 1.49 19.53 -8.64
C ASN A 31 1.19 19.07 -7.21
N ALA A 32 2.20 18.59 -6.47
CA ALA A 32 2.06 18.25 -5.05
C ALA A 32 1.72 19.48 -4.19
N LEU A 33 2.37 20.62 -4.42
CA LEU A 33 2.03 21.90 -3.76
C LEU A 33 0.60 22.34 -4.12
N SER A 34 0.24 22.26 -5.39
CA SER A 34 -1.11 22.62 -5.86
C SER A 34 -2.19 21.75 -5.22
N LEU A 35 -1.94 20.45 -5.08
CA LEU A 35 -2.85 19.52 -4.39
C LEU A 35 -3.10 19.96 -2.94
N LYS A 36 -2.06 20.39 -2.22
CA LYS A 36 -2.20 20.88 -0.84
C LYS A 36 -2.99 22.16 -0.72
N GLN A 37 -2.93 23.01 -1.73
CA GLN A 37 -3.58 24.33 -1.75
C GLN A 37 -5.06 24.26 -2.18
N MET A 38 -5.54 23.10 -2.60
CA MET A 38 -6.96 22.93 -2.94
C MET A 38 -7.86 23.19 -1.73
N THR A 39 -8.99 23.84 -1.95
CA THR A 39 -10.00 24.08 -0.89
C THR A 39 -10.42 22.78 -0.19
N ASN A 40 -10.59 21.71 -0.96
CA ASN A 40 -10.93 20.38 -0.48
C ASN A 40 -9.75 19.42 -0.71
N ALA A 41 -8.54 19.82 -0.30
CA ALA A 41 -7.37 18.96 -0.40
C ALA A 41 -7.64 17.60 0.27
N PRO A 42 -7.12 16.50 -0.27
CA PRO A 42 -7.30 15.19 0.32
C PRO A 42 -6.72 15.16 1.74
N TRP A 43 -7.36 14.39 2.61
CA TRP A 43 -6.87 14.17 3.96
C TRP A 43 -5.68 13.22 3.98
N PHE A 44 -5.72 12.23 3.10
CA PHE A 44 -4.60 11.34 2.85
C PHE A 44 -4.52 10.96 1.36
N VAL A 45 -3.35 10.50 0.95
CA VAL A 45 -3.11 9.95 -0.38
C VAL A 45 -2.48 8.57 -0.27
N THR A 46 -2.96 7.61 -1.05
CA THR A 46 -2.27 6.33 -1.23
C THR A 46 -1.05 6.58 -2.12
N TYR A 47 0.15 6.42 -1.53
CA TYR A 47 1.39 6.91 -2.14
C TYR A 47 1.77 6.14 -3.42
N SER A 48 1.67 4.83 -3.37
CA SER A 48 1.85 3.94 -4.51
C SER A 48 0.53 3.23 -4.82
N HIS A 49 0.35 2.79 -6.07
CA HIS A 49 -0.83 2.01 -6.44
C HIS A 49 -0.44 0.81 -7.29
N HIS A 50 -1.18 0.51 -8.35
CA HIS A 50 -0.97 -0.72 -9.15
C HIS A 50 0.29 -0.71 -10.00
N PHE A 51 0.79 0.46 -10.36
CA PHE A 51 1.94 0.64 -11.24
C PHE A 51 2.97 1.56 -10.62
N TYR A 52 4.19 1.48 -11.14
CA TYR A 52 5.27 2.36 -10.69
C TYR A 52 4.99 3.81 -11.05
N ASN A 53 5.08 4.68 -10.07
CA ASN A 53 4.85 6.11 -10.22
C ASN A 53 6.14 6.94 -10.13
N GLU A 54 7.30 6.29 -10.24
CA GLU A 54 8.64 6.89 -10.10
C GLU A 54 8.90 7.62 -8.76
N LEU A 55 7.98 7.55 -7.81
CA LEU A 55 8.13 8.16 -6.49
C LEU A 55 8.50 7.13 -5.44
N CYS A 56 7.83 6.00 -5.43
CA CYS A 56 8.06 4.91 -4.49
C CYS A 56 7.69 3.58 -5.12
N GLY A 57 8.39 2.54 -4.71
CA GLY A 57 8.06 1.18 -5.10
C GLY A 57 6.68 0.74 -4.66
N HIS A 58 6.12 -0.20 -5.38
CA HIS A 58 4.80 -0.76 -5.10
C HIS A 58 4.82 -2.27 -4.89
N ALA A 59 3.78 -2.79 -4.27
CA ALA A 59 3.50 -4.22 -4.21
C ALA A 59 2.60 -4.62 -5.38
N ARG A 60 2.80 -5.81 -5.94
CA ARG A 60 1.88 -6.34 -6.95
C ARG A 60 0.48 -6.45 -6.39
N SER A 61 -0.51 -6.01 -7.14
CA SER A 61 -1.89 -5.93 -6.69
C SER A 61 -2.91 -6.46 -7.70
N LEU A 62 -2.59 -6.41 -9.00
CA LEU A 62 -3.47 -6.93 -10.04
C LEU A 62 -3.24 -8.43 -10.23
N ARG A 63 -4.33 -9.18 -10.33
CA ARG A 63 -4.37 -10.63 -10.43
C ARG A 63 -5.19 -11.10 -11.61
N SER A 64 -5.21 -12.41 -11.82
CA SER A 64 -6.00 -13.08 -12.85
C SER A 64 -5.63 -12.59 -14.26
N MET A 65 -6.63 -12.48 -15.11
CA MET A 65 -6.45 -12.07 -16.51
C MET A 65 -5.88 -10.64 -16.63
N ILE A 66 -6.31 -9.71 -15.77
CA ILE A 66 -5.81 -8.34 -15.76
C ILE A 66 -4.31 -8.32 -15.44
N GLY A 67 -3.87 -9.03 -14.40
CA GLY A 67 -2.45 -9.11 -14.05
C GLY A 67 -1.57 -9.78 -15.12
N LYS A 68 -2.16 -10.61 -16.00
CA LYS A 68 -1.45 -11.20 -17.15
C LYS A 68 -1.36 -10.26 -18.36
N LEU A 69 -2.25 -9.29 -18.44
CA LEU A 69 -2.32 -8.31 -19.54
C LEU A 69 -1.58 -7.01 -19.21
N THR A 70 -1.16 -6.83 -17.96
CA THR A 70 -0.50 -5.60 -17.50
C THR A 70 0.90 -5.94 -16.98
N ASP A 71 1.87 -5.10 -17.32
CA ASP A 71 3.21 -5.17 -16.74
C ASP A 71 3.24 -4.38 -15.43
N GLN A 72 3.50 -5.08 -14.34
CA GLN A 72 3.66 -4.50 -13.00
C GLN A 72 5.09 -4.71 -12.46
N GLU A 73 6.05 -5.08 -13.30
CA GLU A 73 7.40 -5.44 -12.83
C GLU A 73 8.20 -4.21 -12.40
N GLU A 74 8.04 -3.10 -13.12
CA GLU A 74 8.78 -1.88 -12.82
C GLU A 74 8.42 -1.35 -11.43
N GLY A 75 9.42 -1.07 -10.63
CA GLY A 75 9.28 -0.53 -9.28
C GLY A 75 8.73 -1.51 -8.23
N VAL A 76 8.47 -2.78 -8.60
CA VAL A 76 8.06 -3.80 -7.60
C VAL A 76 9.14 -3.94 -6.54
N ASN A 77 8.74 -3.90 -5.26
CA ASN A 77 9.60 -4.04 -4.09
C ASN A 77 10.77 -3.02 -4.01
N SER A 78 10.78 -1.96 -4.80
CA SER A 78 11.76 -0.90 -4.67
C SER A 78 11.44 0.08 -3.53
N ASP A 79 12.41 0.89 -3.14
CA ASP A 79 12.29 1.94 -2.12
C ASP A 79 11.80 3.25 -2.75
N PHE A 80 11.77 4.33 -1.97
CA PHE A 80 11.57 5.70 -2.46
C PHE A 80 12.69 6.12 -3.41
N THR A 81 12.32 6.85 -4.45
CA THR A 81 13.29 7.65 -5.22
C THR A 81 13.57 8.96 -4.49
N GLN A 82 14.58 9.70 -4.94
CA GLN A 82 14.82 11.04 -4.39
C GLN A 82 13.63 11.97 -4.64
N LEU A 83 13.03 11.93 -5.83
CA LEU A 83 11.81 12.68 -6.14
C LEU A 83 10.65 12.29 -5.21
N GLY A 84 10.52 11.00 -4.93
CA GLY A 84 9.54 10.51 -3.96
C GLY A 84 9.78 11.07 -2.55
N LEU A 85 11.01 11.15 -2.08
CA LEU A 85 11.33 11.78 -0.79
C LEU A 85 11.00 13.27 -0.77
N ASP A 86 11.28 13.98 -1.86
CA ASP A 86 10.95 15.41 -1.98
C ASP A 86 9.42 15.64 -1.96
N VAL A 87 8.66 14.81 -2.67
CA VAL A 87 7.19 14.84 -2.67
C VAL A 87 6.63 14.48 -1.30
N LEU A 88 7.20 13.48 -0.62
CA LEU A 88 6.83 13.11 0.73
C LEU A 88 6.97 14.30 1.70
N ASP A 89 8.09 15.02 1.62
CA ASP A 89 8.33 16.22 2.41
C ASP A 89 7.29 17.33 2.13
N ILE A 90 7.01 17.58 0.86
CA ILE A 90 5.99 18.55 0.47
C ILE A 90 4.62 18.19 1.07
N LEU A 91 4.20 16.95 0.95
CA LEU A 91 2.88 16.52 1.43
C LEU A 91 2.76 16.59 2.95
N LEU A 92 3.83 16.23 3.66
CA LEU A 92 3.85 16.18 5.13
C LEU A 92 4.19 17.50 5.79
N ASP A 93 4.74 18.48 5.08
CA ASP A 93 4.98 19.82 5.62
C ASP A 93 3.65 20.49 6.03
N SER A 94 3.63 21.11 7.20
CA SER A 94 2.47 21.84 7.71
C SER A 94 2.53 23.36 7.46
N ASN A 95 3.64 23.88 6.95
CA ASN A 95 3.84 25.32 6.76
C ASN A 95 3.19 25.84 5.47
N ASN A 96 3.13 24.98 4.43
CA ASN A 96 2.62 25.34 3.11
C ASN A 96 1.22 24.74 2.84
N GLY A 97 0.30 24.94 3.77
CA GLY A 97 -1.04 24.40 3.70
C GLY A 97 -1.24 23.21 4.64
N ARG A 98 -2.40 22.57 4.56
CA ARG A 98 -2.72 21.41 5.39
C ARG A 98 -1.81 20.23 5.05
N ARG A 99 -1.27 19.58 6.08
CA ARG A 99 -0.59 18.29 5.93
C ARG A 99 -1.53 17.27 5.27
N ILE A 100 -1.03 16.58 4.26
CA ILE A 100 -1.71 15.44 3.63
C ILE A 100 -1.03 14.18 4.14
N LEU A 101 -1.80 13.30 4.81
CA LEU A 101 -1.26 12.07 5.38
C LEU A 101 -0.96 11.03 4.29
N ILE A 102 -0.12 10.08 4.64
CA ILE A 102 0.31 9.03 3.71
C ILE A 102 -0.39 7.72 4.06
N ASP A 103 -1.14 7.21 3.11
CA ASP A 103 -1.61 5.84 3.11
C ASP A 103 -0.54 4.94 2.51
N ILE A 104 -0.07 4.00 3.31
CA ILE A 104 0.99 3.06 2.93
C ILE A 104 0.47 1.81 2.22
N LYS A 105 -0.83 1.75 1.97
CA LYS A 105 -1.39 0.68 1.15
C LYS A 105 -0.78 0.72 -0.25
N HIS A 106 -0.57 -0.43 -0.85
CA HIS A 106 0.10 -0.64 -2.13
C HIS A 106 1.60 -0.30 -2.18
N MET A 107 2.16 0.39 -1.20
CA MET A 107 3.61 0.58 -1.16
C MET A 107 4.33 -0.77 -1.03
N SER A 108 5.51 -0.85 -1.61
CA SER A 108 6.43 -1.98 -1.39
C SER A 108 6.79 -2.13 0.09
N PRO A 109 7.19 -3.32 0.56
CA PRO A 109 7.70 -3.49 1.92
C PRO A 109 8.90 -2.59 2.23
N LEU A 110 9.79 -2.35 1.25
CA LEU A 110 10.94 -1.46 1.42
C LEU A 110 10.50 -0.01 1.56
N GLY A 111 9.57 0.45 0.74
CA GLY A 111 8.97 1.79 0.85
C GLY A 111 8.27 1.99 2.20
N ARG A 112 7.47 1.01 2.65
CA ARG A 112 6.81 1.07 3.97
C ARG A 112 7.82 1.14 5.11
N LYS A 113 8.85 0.29 5.07
CA LYS A 113 9.94 0.31 6.06
C LYS A 113 10.62 1.68 6.08
N ARG A 114 10.96 2.21 4.91
CA ARG A 114 11.60 3.53 4.78
C ARG A 114 10.71 4.65 5.33
N PHE A 115 9.43 4.64 5.02
CA PHE A 115 8.47 5.60 5.57
C PHE A 115 8.41 5.55 7.10
N MET A 116 8.37 4.35 7.68
CA MET A 116 8.36 4.18 9.14
C MET A 116 9.65 4.67 9.82
N GLU A 117 10.79 4.48 9.17
CA GLU A 117 12.07 5.02 9.62
C GLU A 117 12.08 6.56 9.56
N LEU A 118 11.67 7.14 8.44
CA LEU A 118 11.58 8.60 8.27
C LEU A 118 10.59 9.22 9.26
N ARG A 119 9.46 8.57 9.49
CA ARG A 119 8.49 9.01 10.50
C ARG A 119 9.15 9.19 11.87
N LYS A 120 10.02 8.26 12.28
CA LYS A 120 10.72 8.31 13.57
C LYS A 120 11.87 9.32 13.57
N THR A 121 12.68 9.33 12.52
CA THR A 121 13.95 10.07 12.49
C THR A 121 13.81 11.50 11.99
N LYS A 122 12.92 11.75 11.05
CA LYS A 122 12.75 13.06 10.42
C LYS A 122 11.51 13.80 10.93
N TYR A 123 10.43 13.08 11.21
CA TYR A 123 9.15 13.66 11.60
C TYR A 123 8.80 13.44 13.08
N ASN A 124 9.78 13.12 13.92
CA ASN A 124 9.66 12.98 15.38
C ASN A 124 8.56 12.02 15.86
N GLY A 125 8.16 11.10 15.02
CA GLY A 125 7.07 10.17 15.33
C GLY A 125 5.64 10.76 15.24
N GLU A 126 5.50 12.03 14.86
CA GLU A 126 4.22 12.76 14.89
C GLU A 126 3.24 12.40 13.76
N ILE A 127 3.72 11.75 12.69
CA ILE A 127 2.88 11.43 11.54
C ILE A 127 2.09 10.14 11.80
N PRO A 128 0.74 10.18 11.82
CA PRO A 128 -0.06 8.97 11.86
C PRO A 128 0.12 8.13 10.59
N ILE A 129 0.15 6.82 10.73
CA ILE A 129 0.19 5.89 9.60
C ILE A 129 -1.24 5.58 9.18
N ILE A 130 -1.55 5.79 7.92
CA ILE A 130 -2.84 5.40 7.33
C ILE A 130 -2.65 4.11 6.55
N ILE A 131 -3.56 3.17 6.76
CA ILE A 131 -3.75 1.97 5.96
C ILE A 131 -5.22 2.00 5.53
N SER A 132 -5.50 2.53 4.34
CA SER A 132 -6.88 2.74 3.89
C SER A 132 -7.68 1.44 3.81
N HIS A 133 -7.02 0.35 3.41
CA HIS A 133 -7.60 -0.99 3.36
C HIS A 133 -6.50 -2.06 3.36
N GLY A 134 -6.74 -3.17 4.02
CA GLY A 134 -5.77 -4.27 4.06
C GLY A 134 -6.15 -5.38 5.02
N VAL A 135 -5.26 -6.35 5.12
CA VAL A 135 -5.32 -7.45 6.08
C VAL A 135 -3.92 -7.76 6.59
N CYS A 136 -3.85 -8.49 7.72
CA CYS A 136 -2.61 -9.03 8.24
C CYS A 136 -2.13 -10.20 7.36
N ASN A 137 -0.84 -10.35 7.17
CA ASN A 137 -0.28 -11.50 6.46
C ASN A 137 0.04 -12.68 7.38
N GLY A 138 -0.12 -12.53 8.69
CA GLY A 138 0.16 -13.56 9.67
C GLY A 138 1.65 -13.79 9.94
N LEU A 139 2.50 -12.87 9.55
CA LEU A 139 3.95 -12.92 9.75
C LEU A 139 4.41 -11.75 10.62
N PRO A 140 5.37 -11.98 11.55
CA PRO A 140 5.80 -10.95 12.50
C PRO A 140 6.51 -9.78 11.81
N THR A 141 7.34 -10.06 10.80
CA THR A 141 8.14 -9.04 10.09
C THR A 141 8.44 -9.47 8.66
N TYR A 142 8.79 -8.52 7.81
CA TYR A 142 9.33 -8.80 6.47
C TYR A 142 10.63 -9.64 6.52
N GLY A 143 11.49 -9.38 7.51
CA GLY A 143 12.70 -10.17 7.71
C GLY A 143 12.41 -11.63 8.09
N ALA A 144 11.40 -11.89 8.89
CA ALA A 144 10.97 -13.25 9.23
C ALA A 144 10.46 -13.99 7.99
N MET A 145 9.78 -13.30 7.09
CA MET A 145 9.38 -13.87 5.80
C MET A 145 10.59 -14.36 5.00
N ILE A 146 11.58 -13.50 4.77
CA ILE A 146 12.77 -13.84 4.00
C ILE A 146 13.54 -14.99 4.66
N SER A 147 13.66 -14.99 5.98
CA SER A 147 14.37 -16.03 6.73
C SER A 147 13.68 -17.39 6.67
N ASN A 148 12.36 -17.40 6.75
CA ASN A 148 11.58 -18.64 6.77
C ASN A 148 11.34 -19.21 5.36
N TYR A 149 11.41 -18.38 4.34
CA TYR A 149 11.10 -18.74 2.96
C TYR A 149 12.16 -18.28 1.96
N PRO A 150 13.45 -18.55 2.19
CA PRO A 150 14.54 -18.01 1.37
C PRO A 150 14.50 -18.46 -0.08
N LEU A 151 13.87 -19.62 -0.36
CA LEU A 151 13.72 -20.15 -1.72
C LEU A 151 12.62 -19.47 -2.53
N LEU A 152 11.71 -18.78 -1.85
CA LEU A 152 10.61 -18.11 -2.51
C LEU A 152 10.96 -16.67 -2.89
N GLY A 153 11.97 -16.07 -2.25
CA GLY A 153 12.43 -14.71 -2.54
C GLY A 153 11.24 -13.75 -2.74
N ASP A 154 11.28 -13.03 -3.84
CA ASP A 154 10.19 -12.14 -4.24
C ASP A 154 8.88 -12.85 -4.61
N SER A 155 8.90 -14.18 -4.68
CA SER A 155 7.73 -15.03 -4.97
C SER A 155 6.98 -15.47 -3.72
N PHE A 156 7.40 -15.04 -2.52
CA PHE A 156 6.70 -15.42 -1.30
C PHE A 156 5.25 -14.97 -1.36
N ILE A 157 4.37 -15.91 -1.11
CA ILE A 157 2.93 -15.70 -1.02
C ILE A 157 2.52 -15.85 0.43
N ASN A 158 1.77 -14.89 0.94
CA ASN A 158 1.13 -14.98 2.24
C ASN A 158 0.42 -16.34 2.36
N PRO A 159 0.61 -17.11 3.45
CA PRO A 159 -0.06 -18.40 3.63
C PRO A 159 -1.58 -18.35 3.42
N VAL A 160 -2.22 -17.24 3.79
CA VAL A 160 -3.65 -17.03 3.54
C VAL A 160 -3.93 -16.87 2.04
N GLU A 161 -3.07 -16.18 1.31
CA GLU A 161 -3.23 -15.98 -0.14
C GLU A 161 -2.87 -17.21 -0.96
N ASN A 162 -1.89 -18.01 -0.53
CA ASN A 162 -1.61 -19.32 -1.12
C ASN A 162 -2.81 -20.25 -1.04
N ALA A 163 -3.53 -20.14 0.05
CA ALA A 163 -4.72 -20.90 0.25
C ALA A 163 -5.90 -20.42 -0.61
N ILE A 164 -5.80 -19.23 -1.21
CA ILE A 164 -6.87 -18.60 -2.01
C ILE A 164 -6.60 -18.63 -3.51
N GLY A 165 -5.34 -18.67 -3.94
CA GLY A 165 -4.94 -18.61 -5.35
C GLY A 165 -4.93 -19.99 -6.00
N GLY A 166 -6.00 -20.38 -6.64
CA GLY A 166 -6.19 -21.70 -7.26
C GLY A 166 -5.46 -21.96 -8.57
N ASP A 167 -4.49 -21.16 -8.99
CA ASP A 167 -3.81 -21.30 -10.28
C ASP A 167 -2.36 -21.81 -10.18
N GLY A 168 -1.94 -22.28 -9.01
CA GLY A 168 -0.65 -22.99 -8.84
C GLY A 168 0.60 -22.15 -9.11
N GLU A 169 0.47 -20.91 -9.46
CA GLU A 169 1.57 -19.99 -9.66
C GLU A 169 1.87 -19.22 -8.36
N LEU A 170 2.90 -19.69 -7.65
CA LEU A 170 3.54 -19.03 -6.52
C LEU A 170 4.21 -17.72 -6.99
N LYS A 171 3.45 -16.69 -7.36
CA LYS A 171 4.01 -15.43 -7.85
C LYS A 171 3.59 -14.22 -7.05
N ASN A 172 4.55 -13.70 -6.29
CA ASN A 172 4.76 -12.27 -5.96
C ASN A 172 3.58 -11.40 -5.45
N HIS A 173 2.60 -11.92 -4.72
CA HIS A 173 1.43 -11.12 -4.35
C HIS A 173 1.34 -10.70 -2.87
N ASN A 174 2.33 -11.02 -2.05
CA ASN A 174 2.18 -10.99 -0.60
C ASN A 174 2.61 -9.73 0.08
N TYR A 175 3.42 -8.99 -0.59
CA TYR A 175 3.93 -7.74 -0.05
C TYR A 175 2.86 -6.66 0.12
N ILE A 176 1.68 -6.88 -0.43
CA ILE A 176 0.55 -5.95 -0.32
C ILE A 176 -0.15 -6.00 1.05
N ASN A 177 -0.01 -7.11 1.77
CA ASN A 177 -0.55 -7.28 3.12
C ASN A 177 0.47 -6.84 4.18
N PHE A 178 0.00 -6.60 5.41
CA PHE A 178 0.80 -5.98 6.46
C PHE A 178 1.34 -7.00 7.44
N TYR A 179 2.56 -6.77 7.88
CA TYR A 179 3.25 -7.54 8.93
C TYR A 179 2.81 -7.06 10.31
N ASP A 180 2.96 -7.90 11.34
CA ASP A 180 2.54 -7.57 12.70
C ASP A 180 3.28 -6.33 13.23
N ASP A 181 4.58 -6.19 12.95
CA ASP A 181 5.37 -5.03 13.35
C ASP A 181 4.88 -3.72 12.68
N GLU A 182 4.44 -3.78 11.43
CA GLU A 182 3.85 -2.64 10.73
C GLU A 182 2.52 -2.21 11.38
N ILE A 183 1.69 -3.17 11.77
CA ILE A 183 0.42 -2.90 12.46
C ILE A 183 0.69 -2.31 13.85
N VAL A 184 1.67 -2.83 14.58
CA VAL A 184 2.10 -2.28 15.87
C VAL A 184 2.59 -0.83 15.72
N GLU A 185 3.39 -0.53 14.70
CA GLU A 185 3.85 0.84 14.44
C GLU A 185 2.69 1.76 14.03
N MET A 186 1.72 1.26 13.28
CA MET A 186 0.51 2.01 12.95
C MET A 186 -0.27 2.37 14.22
N VAL A 187 -0.49 1.43 15.13
CA VAL A 187 -1.16 1.69 16.41
C VAL A 187 -0.39 2.70 17.25
N LYS A 188 0.93 2.55 17.40
CA LYS A 188 1.80 3.51 18.12
C LYS A 188 1.75 4.92 17.51
N SER A 189 1.51 5.02 16.21
CA SER A 189 1.39 6.29 15.51
C SER A 189 0.05 6.99 15.69
N GLN A 190 -0.89 6.38 16.43
CA GLN A 190 -2.29 6.79 16.47
C GLN A 190 -2.94 6.81 15.07
N GLY A 191 -2.48 5.92 14.21
CA GLY A 191 -2.96 5.72 12.86
C GLY A 191 -4.27 4.97 12.78
N ILE A 192 -4.71 4.69 11.56
CA ILE A 192 -5.96 3.97 11.30
C ILE A 192 -5.75 2.92 10.23
N MET A 193 -6.41 1.77 10.40
CA MET A 193 -6.44 0.72 9.39
C MET A 193 -7.87 0.34 9.03
N GLY A 194 -8.19 0.41 7.74
CA GLY A 194 -9.39 -0.19 7.16
C GLY A 194 -9.20 -1.69 6.96
N ILE A 195 -10.11 -2.49 7.49
CA ILE A 195 -10.07 -3.95 7.33
C ILE A 195 -10.78 -4.33 6.03
N GLN A 196 -10.04 -4.99 5.14
CA GLN A 196 -10.61 -5.49 3.88
C GLN A 196 -11.24 -6.86 4.11
N LEU A 197 -12.56 -6.92 4.05
CA LEU A 197 -13.33 -8.14 4.26
C LEU A 197 -13.58 -8.95 2.96
N ASP A 198 -12.69 -8.83 1.99
CA ASP A 198 -12.73 -9.63 0.77
C ASP A 198 -12.44 -11.10 1.11
N GLU A 199 -13.31 -12.01 0.67
CA GLU A 199 -13.18 -13.44 0.95
C GLU A 199 -11.81 -13.99 0.51
N ARG A 200 -11.24 -13.45 -0.58
CA ARG A 200 -9.92 -13.84 -1.11
C ARG A 200 -8.76 -13.44 -0.18
N ARG A 201 -9.01 -12.58 0.79
CA ARG A 201 -8.02 -12.09 1.76
C ARG A 201 -8.16 -12.77 3.12
N LEU A 202 -9.32 -13.35 3.41
CA LEU A 202 -9.66 -13.88 4.74
C LEU A 202 -9.56 -15.39 4.85
N ALA A 203 -9.71 -16.14 3.75
CA ALA A 203 -9.72 -17.58 3.79
C ALA A 203 -9.23 -18.21 2.48
N ASN A 204 -8.86 -19.48 2.53
CA ASN A 204 -8.53 -20.22 1.33
C ASN A 204 -9.78 -20.67 0.56
N GLU A 205 -9.59 -21.05 -0.71
CA GLU A 205 -10.69 -21.41 -1.61
C GLU A 205 -11.52 -22.58 -1.06
N ASP A 206 -10.89 -23.57 -0.45
CA ASP A 206 -11.59 -24.73 0.11
C ASP A 206 -12.43 -24.36 1.34
N THR A 207 -11.91 -23.47 2.20
CA THR A 207 -12.66 -22.91 3.33
C THR A 207 -13.85 -22.09 2.83
N ILE A 208 -13.65 -21.25 1.82
CA ILE A 208 -14.72 -20.46 1.20
C ILE A 208 -15.80 -21.37 0.58
N LYS A 209 -15.39 -22.37 -0.18
CA LYS A 209 -16.31 -23.37 -0.75
C LYS A 209 -17.06 -24.14 0.34
N GLY A 210 -16.38 -24.50 1.42
CA GLY A 210 -16.98 -25.17 2.57
C GLY A 210 -18.04 -24.32 3.25
N VAL A 211 -17.76 -23.06 3.52
CA VAL A 211 -18.70 -22.10 4.13
C VAL A 211 -19.88 -21.83 3.20
N LYS A 212 -19.65 -21.53 1.93
CA LYS A 212 -20.72 -21.36 0.93
C LYS A 212 -21.62 -22.59 0.87
N LYS A 213 -21.04 -23.79 0.81
CA LYS A 213 -21.79 -25.05 0.78
C LYS A 213 -22.63 -25.27 2.05
N SER A 214 -22.13 -24.86 3.23
CA SER A 214 -22.88 -24.95 4.48
C SER A 214 -24.05 -23.98 4.54
N LEU A 215 -23.84 -22.73 4.08
CA LEU A 215 -24.88 -21.70 4.05
C LEU A 215 -26.05 -22.03 3.10
N PHE A 216 -25.76 -22.74 1.99
CA PHE A 216 -26.79 -23.14 1.03
C PHE A 216 -27.46 -24.48 1.35
N ARG A 217 -26.90 -25.28 2.28
CA ARG A 217 -27.54 -26.55 2.71
C ARG A 217 -28.60 -26.32 3.79
N ASN A 218 -28.64 -25.19 4.43
CA ASN A 218 -29.58 -24.87 5.50
C ASN A 218 -30.78 -24.03 5.01
N LYS A 219 -31.00 -24.01 3.72
CA LYS A 219 -32.22 -23.50 3.07
C LYS A 219 -32.96 -24.69 2.44
#